data_dd7eae62d5e6b3a81dfbd9d73eb51eb2
#
_entry.id   dd7eae62d5e6b3a81dfbd9d73eb51eb2
#
_cell.length_a   1.000
_cell.length_b   1.000
_cell.length_c   1.000
_cell.angle_alpha   90.00
_cell.angle_beta   90.00
_cell.angle_gamma   90.00
#
_symmetry.space_group_name_H-M   'P 1'
#
loop_
_entity.id
_entity.type
_entity.pdbx_description
1 polymer ?
#
loop_
_entity_poly.entity_id
_entity_poly.type
_entity_poly.pdbx_seq_one_letter_code
_entity_poly.pdbx_strand_id
1 'polypeptide(L)'
;MKVVLDEGVPRRLGGLLRRGGRDVTNFPNEWKGLKNGRLLDRIVQAGFQCLLTCDRNLRYQQPLSKWQVAIVVLPYQRFEDLLPVSQAILAAIEDIEIGSIVTIPR
;
A
#
# COMPACT_ATOMS: atom_id res chain seq x y z
N MET A 1 0.11 -5.79 11.32
CA MET A 1 0.94 -4.94 10.43
C MET A 1 0.20 -3.65 10.15
N LYS A 2 0.87 -2.55 10.28
CA LYS A 2 0.28 -1.22 10.09
C LYS A 2 0.44 -0.79 8.64
N VAL A 3 -0.68 -0.56 7.96
CA VAL A 3 -0.74 -0.35 6.50
C VAL A 3 -1.16 1.08 6.19
N VAL A 4 -0.55 1.69 5.18
CA VAL A 4 -0.99 2.99 4.67
C VAL A 4 -1.29 2.89 3.17
N LEU A 5 -2.33 3.61 2.73
CA LEU A 5 -2.68 3.71 1.32
C LEU A 5 -1.90 4.85 0.67
N ASP A 6 -1.41 4.62 -0.55
CA ASP A 6 -0.80 5.67 -1.37
C ASP A 6 -1.86 6.64 -1.88
N GLU A 7 -1.44 7.80 -2.35
CA GLU A 7 -2.31 8.90 -2.76
C GLU A 7 -3.33 8.48 -3.83
N GLY A 8 -2.91 7.66 -4.80
CA GLY A 8 -3.78 7.21 -5.90
C GLY A 8 -4.77 6.12 -5.55
N VAL A 9 -4.75 5.60 -4.31
CA VAL A 9 -5.62 4.50 -3.91
C VAL A 9 -6.95 5.07 -3.38
N PRO A 10 -8.11 4.51 -3.82
CA PRO A 10 -9.40 5.03 -3.35
C PRO A 10 -9.56 4.89 -1.84
N ARG A 11 -10.04 5.97 -1.21
CA ARG A 11 -10.24 5.98 0.25
C ARG A 11 -11.24 4.93 0.71
N ARG A 12 -12.23 4.61 -0.14
CA ARG A 12 -13.22 3.58 0.16
C ARG A 12 -12.60 2.20 0.37
N LEU A 13 -11.49 1.93 -0.31
CA LEU A 13 -10.77 0.68 -0.10
C LEU A 13 -10.26 0.58 1.34
N GLY A 14 -9.76 1.69 1.90
CA GLY A 14 -9.34 1.73 3.30
C GLY A 14 -10.44 1.30 4.24
N GLY A 15 -11.66 1.83 4.03
CA GLY A 15 -12.82 1.44 4.84
C GLY A 15 -13.14 -0.04 4.74
N LEU A 16 -13.10 -0.58 3.53
CA LEU A 16 -13.35 -2.00 3.29
C LEU A 16 -12.33 -2.89 4.03
N LEU A 17 -11.06 -2.54 3.94
CA LEU A 17 -10.00 -3.33 4.57
C LEU A 17 -10.06 -3.24 6.09
N ARG A 18 -10.40 -2.07 6.64
CA ARG A 18 -10.59 -1.92 8.09
C ARG A 18 -11.75 -2.79 8.59
N ARG A 19 -12.84 -2.85 7.84
CA ARG A 19 -13.96 -3.75 8.16
C ARG A 19 -13.55 -5.22 8.10
N GLY A 20 -12.54 -5.53 7.28
CA GLY A 20 -11.95 -6.86 7.22
C GLY A 20 -10.94 -7.14 8.33
N GLY A 21 -10.81 -6.25 9.31
CA GLY A 21 -9.96 -6.46 10.47
C GLY A 21 -8.50 -6.01 10.29
N ARG A 22 -8.20 -5.25 9.24
CA ARG A 22 -6.83 -4.79 8.99
C ARG A 22 -6.63 -3.37 9.51
N ASP A 23 -5.42 -3.10 10.01
CA ASP A 23 -5.02 -1.77 10.49
C ASP A 23 -4.54 -0.94 9.29
N VAL A 24 -5.47 -0.25 8.64
CA VAL A 24 -5.23 0.50 7.41
C VAL A 24 -5.56 1.97 7.60
N THR A 25 -4.62 2.82 7.22
CA THR A 25 -4.76 4.28 7.27
C THR A 25 -4.79 4.82 5.85
N ASN A 26 -5.72 5.72 5.57
CA ASN A 26 -5.77 6.42 4.29
C ASN A 26 -4.55 7.34 4.16
N PHE A 27 -4.22 7.73 2.92
CA PHE A 27 -3.09 8.61 2.66
C PHE A 27 -3.22 9.91 3.47
N PRO A 28 -2.25 10.22 4.35
CA PRO A 28 -2.32 11.48 5.12
C PRO A 28 -2.17 12.69 4.22
N ASN A 29 -3.02 13.72 4.42
CA ASN A 29 -2.99 14.90 3.58
C ASN A 29 -1.65 15.65 3.64
N GLU A 30 -0.98 15.65 4.78
CA GLU A 30 0.31 16.30 4.94
C GLU A 30 1.44 15.65 4.14
N TRP A 31 1.21 14.44 3.60
CA TRP A 31 2.19 13.75 2.76
C TRP A 31 2.01 14.07 1.28
N LYS A 32 1.03 14.88 0.93
CA LYS A 32 0.77 15.23 -0.47
C LYS A 32 2.01 15.84 -1.10
N GLY A 33 2.38 15.32 -2.27
CA GLY A 33 3.58 15.77 -2.98
C GLY A 33 4.84 14.99 -2.66
N LEU A 34 4.85 14.19 -1.60
CA LEU A 34 5.99 13.32 -1.32
C LEU A 34 6.02 12.17 -2.32
N LYS A 35 7.20 11.87 -2.86
CA LYS A 35 7.36 10.84 -3.87
C LYS A 35 8.62 10.02 -3.61
N ASN A 36 8.61 8.78 -4.11
CA ASN A 36 9.78 7.89 -4.14
C ASN A 36 10.40 7.73 -2.76
N GLY A 37 11.70 7.94 -2.64
CA GLY A 37 12.42 7.74 -1.39
C GLY A 37 11.92 8.60 -0.24
N ARG A 38 11.48 9.83 -0.52
CA ARG A 38 10.95 10.71 0.52
C ARG A 38 9.64 10.15 1.11
N LEU A 39 8.80 9.59 0.25
CA LEU A 39 7.57 8.94 0.69
C LEU A 39 7.89 7.72 1.54
N LEU A 40 8.81 6.88 1.10
CA LEU A 40 9.19 5.68 1.83
C LEU A 40 9.82 6.03 3.18
N ASP A 41 10.66 7.07 3.23
CA ASP A 41 11.21 7.56 4.50
C ASP A 41 10.11 7.96 5.47
N ARG A 42 9.10 8.69 4.97
CA ARG A 42 8.01 9.16 5.82
C ARG A 42 7.16 7.99 6.32
N ILE A 43 6.92 7.00 5.46
CA ILE A 43 6.16 5.80 5.82
C ILE A 43 6.84 5.09 7.00
N VAL A 44 8.14 4.87 6.89
CA VAL A 44 8.92 4.20 7.94
C VAL A 44 8.95 5.04 9.22
N GLN A 45 9.18 6.35 9.10
CA GLN A 45 9.21 7.25 10.26
C GLN A 45 7.88 7.28 11.00
N ALA A 46 6.77 7.17 10.29
CA ALA A 46 5.44 7.17 10.88
C ALA A 46 5.04 5.82 11.48
N GLY A 47 5.90 4.80 11.36
CA GLY A 47 5.65 3.48 11.94
C GLY A 47 4.83 2.55 11.07
N PHE A 48 4.58 2.90 9.82
CA PHE A 48 3.90 2.00 8.89
C PHE A 48 4.85 0.94 8.37
N GLN A 49 4.32 -0.24 8.13
CA GLN A 49 5.10 -1.39 7.70
C GLN A 49 4.76 -1.84 6.28
N CYS A 50 3.64 -1.35 5.74
CA CYS A 50 3.17 -1.77 4.43
C CYS A 50 2.53 -0.59 3.69
N LEU A 51 2.82 -0.49 2.39
CA LEU A 51 2.22 0.50 1.49
C LEU A 51 1.39 -0.23 0.45
N LEU A 52 0.13 0.16 0.28
CA LEU A 52 -0.68 -0.25 -0.85
C LEU A 52 -0.63 0.86 -1.89
N THR A 53 -0.23 0.55 -3.11
CA THR A 53 -0.05 1.53 -4.16
C THR A 53 -0.56 1.01 -5.50
N CYS A 54 -0.99 1.93 -6.38
CA CYS A 54 -1.29 1.61 -7.77
C CYS A 54 -0.10 1.87 -8.69
N ASP A 55 1.02 2.36 -8.16
CA ASP A 55 2.21 2.65 -8.95
C ASP A 55 2.99 1.38 -9.22
N ARG A 56 2.87 0.86 -10.44
CA ARG A 56 3.52 -0.38 -10.86
C ARG A 56 5.03 -0.25 -11.04
N ASN A 57 5.51 1.00 -11.12
CA ASN A 57 6.93 1.26 -11.39
C ASN A 57 7.73 1.53 -10.13
N LEU A 58 7.09 1.53 -8.97
CA LEU A 58 7.75 1.91 -7.73
C LEU A 58 9.01 1.09 -7.45
N ARG A 59 8.95 -0.23 -7.70
CA ARG A 59 10.09 -1.13 -7.46
C ARG A 59 11.29 -0.83 -8.35
N TYR A 60 11.06 -0.17 -9.51
CA TYR A 60 12.15 0.18 -10.42
C TYR A 60 12.78 1.52 -10.09
N GLN A 61 12.11 2.33 -9.27
CA GLN A 61 12.57 3.65 -8.89
C GLN A 61 13.42 3.63 -7.64
N GLN A 62 13.22 2.62 -6.76
CA GLN A 62 13.86 2.57 -5.46
C GLN A 62 14.32 1.16 -5.11
N PRO A 63 15.54 1.00 -4.56
CA PRO A 63 15.96 -0.29 -4.02
C PRO A 63 15.29 -0.51 -2.67
N LEU A 64 14.34 -1.44 -2.61
CA LEU A 64 13.55 -1.67 -1.39
C LEU A 64 14.35 -2.19 -0.22
N SER A 65 15.52 -2.77 -0.48
CA SER A 65 16.41 -3.22 0.61
C SER A 65 16.80 -2.07 1.56
N LYS A 66 16.66 -0.82 1.09
CA LYS A 66 16.99 0.37 1.88
C LYS A 66 15.91 0.68 2.93
N TRP A 67 14.70 0.20 2.76
CA TRP A 67 13.59 0.50 3.68
C TRP A 67 12.97 -0.77 4.24
N GLN A 68 12.58 -0.71 5.51
CA GLN A 68 11.87 -1.79 6.19
C GLN A 68 10.36 -1.66 5.94
N VAL A 69 9.95 -1.87 4.70
CA VAL A 69 8.57 -1.71 4.27
C VAL A 69 8.19 -2.80 3.27
N ALA A 70 6.94 -3.27 3.37
CA ALA A 70 6.34 -4.17 2.38
C ALA A 70 5.50 -3.34 1.42
N ILE A 71 5.44 -3.75 0.15
CA ILE A 71 4.64 -3.03 -0.85
C ILE A 71 3.71 -3.99 -1.56
N VAL A 72 2.42 -3.64 -1.57
CA VAL A 72 1.40 -4.35 -2.34
C VAL A 72 0.99 -3.46 -3.50
N VAL A 73 1.20 -3.93 -4.73
CA VAL A 73 0.83 -3.20 -5.94
C VAL A 73 -0.54 -3.66 -6.39
N LEU A 74 -1.47 -2.71 -6.46
CA LEU A 74 -2.87 -2.96 -6.81
C LEU A 74 -3.06 -2.97 -8.32
N PRO A 75 -3.98 -3.79 -8.85
CA PRO A 75 -4.16 -3.91 -10.30
C PRO A 75 -5.00 -2.80 -10.91
N TYR A 76 -5.77 -2.06 -10.10
CA TYR A 76 -6.70 -1.05 -10.58
C TYR A 76 -6.68 0.16 -9.67
N GLN A 77 -7.17 1.31 -10.15
CA GLN A 77 -7.29 2.54 -9.37
C GLN A 77 -8.72 2.81 -8.89
N ARG A 78 -9.72 2.21 -9.55
CA ARG A 78 -11.12 2.46 -9.21
C ARG A 78 -11.57 1.47 -8.15
N PHE A 79 -12.33 1.97 -7.18
CA PHE A 79 -12.85 1.13 -6.10
C PHE A 79 -13.69 -0.03 -6.64
N GLU A 80 -14.55 0.23 -7.64
CA GLU A 80 -15.43 -0.78 -8.23
C GLU A 80 -14.64 -1.95 -8.80
N ASP A 81 -13.47 -1.66 -9.37
CA ASP A 81 -12.61 -2.69 -9.95
C ASP A 81 -11.81 -3.45 -8.88
N LEU A 82 -11.55 -2.81 -7.75
CA LEU A 82 -10.81 -3.44 -6.64
C LEU A 82 -11.70 -4.34 -5.79
N LEU A 83 -13.02 -4.10 -5.78
CA LEU A 83 -13.95 -4.89 -4.99
C LEU A 83 -13.84 -6.39 -5.27
N PRO A 84 -13.83 -6.84 -6.53
CA PRO A 84 -13.71 -8.28 -6.82
C PRO A 84 -12.40 -8.91 -6.37
N VAL A 85 -11.33 -8.11 -6.22
CA VAL A 85 -10.02 -8.63 -5.77
C VAL A 85 -9.74 -8.33 -4.30
N SER A 86 -10.74 -7.88 -3.54
CA SER A 86 -10.55 -7.47 -2.15
C SER A 86 -10.04 -8.61 -1.26
N GLN A 87 -10.49 -9.84 -1.49
CA GLN A 87 -10.00 -10.98 -0.72
C GLN A 87 -8.52 -11.26 -0.99
N ALA A 88 -8.09 -11.11 -2.24
CA ALA A 88 -6.68 -11.25 -2.59
C ALA A 88 -5.83 -10.16 -1.92
N ILE A 89 -6.36 -8.94 -1.82
CA ILE A 89 -5.67 -7.84 -1.13
C ILE A 89 -5.54 -8.15 0.36
N LEU A 90 -6.60 -8.61 1.00
CA LEU A 90 -6.56 -8.98 2.42
C LEU A 90 -5.55 -10.10 2.68
N ALA A 91 -5.54 -11.11 1.82
CA ALA A 91 -4.60 -12.22 1.93
C ALA A 91 -3.14 -11.76 1.75
N ALA A 92 -2.91 -10.85 0.80
CA ALA A 92 -1.57 -10.32 0.57
C ALA A 92 -1.06 -9.55 1.78
N ILE A 93 -1.92 -8.72 2.39
CA ILE A 93 -1.55 -7.98 3.60
C ILE A 93 -1.21 -8.93 4.74
N GLU A 94 -1.96 -10.03 4.86
CA GLU A 94 -1.73 -11.02 5.92
C GLU A 94 -0.39 -11.73 5.76
N ASP A 95 -0.02 -12.07 4.52
CA ASP A 95 1.09 -12.97 4.26
C ASP A 95 2.39 -12.27 3.86
N ILE A 96 2.35 -10.99 3.47
CA ILE A 96 3.53 -10.31 2.94
C ILE A 96 4.60 -10.11 4.01
N GLU A 97 5.85 -10.26 3.60
CA GLU A 97 7.01 -10.02 4.45
C GLU A 97 7.55 -8.61 4.23
N ILE A 98 8.05 -8.00 5.31
CA ILE A 98 8.70 -6.69 5.23
C ILE A 98 9.90 -6.77 4.29
N GLY A 99 10.01 -5.81 3.37
CA GLY A 99 11.06 -5.80 2.36
C GLY A 99 10.64 -6.44 1.04
N SER A 100 9.43 -7.03 0.97
CA SER A 100 8.93 -7.69 -0.23
C SER A 100 7.94 -6.82 -0.99
N ILE A 101 7.83 -7.07 -2.31
CA ILE A 101 6.80 -6.50 -3.17
C ILE A 101 5.91 -7.63 -3.67
N VAL A 102 4.60 -7.45 -3.53
CA VAL A 102 3.60 -8.37 -4.07
C VAL A 102 2.70 -7.58 -5.02
N THR A 103 2.51 -8.09 -6.22
CA THR A 103 1.59 -7.50 -7.20
C THR A 103 0.32 -8.34 -7.22
N ILE A 104 -0.82 -7.71 -6.98
CA ILE A 104 -2.11 -8.38 -7.06
C ILE A 104 -2.45 -8.54 -8.55
N PRO A 105 -2.68 -9.74 -9.05
CA PRO A 105 -2.96 -9.94 -10.47
C PRO A 105 -4.35 -9.44 -10.85
N ARG A 106 -4.48 -9.06 -12.09
CA ARG A 106 -5.76 -8.66 -12.68
C ARG A 106 -6.69 -9.85 -12.87
#